data_6129602815198b50ea581d18e64c84f5
#
_entry.id   6129602815198b50ea581d18e64c84f5
#
_cell.length_a   1.000
_cell.length_b   1.000
_cell.length_c   1.000
_cell.angle_alpha   90.00
_cell.angle_beta   90.00
_cell.angle_gamma   90.00
#
_symmetry.space_group_name_H-M   'P 1'
#
loop_
_entity.id
_entity.type
_entity.pdbx_description
1 polymer ?
#
loop_
_entity_poly.entity_id
_entity_poly.type
_entity_poly.pdbx_seq_one_letter_code
_entity_poly.pdbx_strand_id
1 'polypeptide(L)'
;MATPGVSSPYAARPWLQHYDYWVRPHLSYPGRPLADILSITAVERPDKVATQFLGAQLTYLELKRRSDALAAALAELGVVKGDRVGIFLPNCPQYIVAAFGVLRLGAVVVNINPSYTPR
;
A
#
# COMPACT_ATOMS: atom_id res chain seq x y z
N MET A 1 32.36 -1.82 -10.87
CA MET A 1 33.14 -0.66 -10.36
C MET A 1 32.18 0.22 -9.57
N ALA A 2 32.29 0.19 -8.27
CA ALA A 2 31.50 1.05 -7.40
C ALA A 2 32.15 2.44 -7.37
N THR A 3 31.39 3.46 -7.67
CA THR A 3 31.82 4.88 -7.63
C THR A 3 32.15 5.22 -6.17
N PRO A 4 33.34 5.81 -5.86
CA PRO A 4 33.68 6.16 -4.50
C PRO A 4 32.84 7.34 -4.01
N GLY A 5 32.02 7.07 -3.01
CA GLY A 5 31.65 7.88 -1.87
C GLY A 5 31.44 9.38 -2.04
N VAL A 6 30.27 9.78 -2.59
CA VAL A 6 29.65 11.00 -2.07
C VAL A 6 28.88 10.56 -0.82
N SER A 7 29.43 10.79 0.36
CA SER A 7 28.70 10.57 1.61
C SER A 7 27.48 11.51 1.59
N SER A 8 26.27 10.92 1.62
CA SER A 8 25.04 11.71 1.70
C SER A 8 25.16 12.68 2.90
N PRO A 9 24.83 13.98 2.75
CA PRO A 9 24.80 14.91 3.86
C PRO A 9 23.85 14.45 5.00
N TYR A 10 22.96 13.51 4.68
CA TYR A 10 22.05 12.90 5.64
C TYR A 10 22.62 11.66 6.36
N ALA A 11 23.85 11.22 6.00
CA ALA A 11 24.47 10.06 6.66
C ALA A 11 24.67 10.31 8.17
N ALA A 12 25.00 11.54 8.55
CA ALA A 12 25.16 11.97 9.95
C ALA A 12 23.81 12.17 10.69
N ARG A 13 22.65 12.08 9.98
CA ARG A 13 21.31 12.28 10.55
C ARG A 13 21.21 13.55 11.42
N PRO A 14 21.47 14.74 10.86
CA PRO A 14 21.59 15.99 11.63
C PRO A 14 20.30 16.38 12.38
N TRP A 15 19.15 15.85 11.95
CA TRP A 15 17.87 16.07 12.61
C TRP A 15 17.76 15.41 13.98
N LEU A 16 18.57 14.38 14.32
CA LEU A 16 18.49 13.66 15.59
C LEU A 16 18.83 14.56 16.78
N GLN A 17 19.67 15.58 16.58
CA GLN A 17 20.01 16.56 17.62
C GLN A 17 18.83 17.44 18.04
N HIS A 18 17.77 17.49 17.21
CA HIS A 18 16.55 18.26 17.47
C HIS A 18 15.40 17.41 18.00
N TYR A 19 15.64 16.09 18.21
CA TYR A 19 14.63 15.22 18.77
C TYR A 19 14.62 15.36 20.30
N ASP A 20 13.43 15.46 20.86
CA ASP A 20 13.24 15.37 22.29
C ASP A 20 13.62 13.96 22.80
N TYR A 21 14.01 13.86 24.09
CA TYR A 21 14.53 12.61 24.66
C TYR A 21 13.58 11.43 24.62
N TRP A 22 12.25 11.67 24.48
CA TRP A 22 11.22 10.63 24.34
C TRP A 22 10.99 10.19 22.90
N VAL A 23 11.52 10.91 21.91
CA VAL A 23 11.37 10.56 20.50
C VAL A 23 12.40 9.49 20.13
N ARG A 24 11.93 8.33 19.75
CA ARG A 24 12.81 7.24 19.30
C ARG A 24 13.47 7.60 17.98
N PRO A 25 14.81 7.62 17.88
CA PRO A 25 15.52 7.95 16.64
C PRO A 25 15.36 6.89 15.55
N HIS A 26 14.90 5.71 15.91
CA HIS A 26 14.67 4.57 15.01
C HIS A 26 13.31 3.95 15.29
N LEU A 27 12.56 3.71 14.21
CA LEU A 27 11.35 2.92 14.26
C LEU A 27 11.68 1.49 13.80
N SER A 28 11.23 0.50 14.56
CA SER A 28 11.28 -0.89 14.15
C SER A 28 10.06 -1.15 13.27
N TYR A 29 10.28 -1.40 11.99
CA TYR A 29 9.21 -1.77 11.08
C TYR A 29 9.10 -3.30 11.03
N PRO A 30 7.88 -3.86 11.04
CA PRO A 30 7.69 -5.28 10.78
C PRO A 30 8.17 -5.60 9.36
N GLY A 31 9.00 -6.62 9.20
CA GLY A 31 9.49 -7.10 7.90
C GLY A 31 8.41 -7.85 7.10
N ARG A 32 7.21 -7.27 6.98
CA ARG A 32 6.05 -7.88 6.33
C ARG A 32 5.60 -7.03 5.13
N PRO A 33 5.07 -7.66 4.07
CA PRO A 33 4.43 -6.95 2.97
C PRO A 33 3.24 -6.11 3.45
N LEU A 34 3.01 -4.98 2.81
CA LEU A 34 1.88 -4.10 3.14
C LEU A 34 0.52 -4.80 2.97
N ALA A 35 0.42 -5.73 2.02
CA ALA A 35 -0.78 -6.53 1.80
C ALA A 35 -1.18 -7.38 3.02
N ASP A 36 -0.23 -7.77 3.87
CA ASP A 36 -0.48 -8.57 5.06
C ASP A 36 -1.30 -7.82 6.11
N ILE A 37 -1.25 -6.49 6.14
CA ILE A 37 -2.04 -5.67 7.07
C ILE A 37 -3.53 -5.97 6.90
N LEU A 38 -4.02 -5.98 5.65
CA LEU A 38 -5.41 -6.31 5.37
C LEU A 38 -5.74 -7.77 5.76
N SER A 39 -4.85 -8.71 5.45
CA SER A 39 -5.04 -10.13 5.74
C SER A 39 -5.14 -10.40 7.25
N ILE A 40 -4.25 -9.79 8.03
CA ILE A 40 -4.24 -9.93 9.50
C ILE A 40 -5.50 -9.30 10.09
N THR A 41 -5.83 -8.07 9.68
CA THR A 41 -7.01 -7.37 10.20
C THR A 41 -8.32 -8.10 9.85
N ALA A 42 -8.41 -8.71 8.67
CA ALA A 42 -9.57 -9.49 8.27
C ALA A 42 -9.75 -10.79 9.08
N VAL A 43 -8.65 -11.33 9.63
CA VAL A 43 -8.72 -12.48 10.56
C VAL A 43 -9.10 -12.03 11.98
N GLU A 44 -8.48 -10.95 12.45
CA GLU A 44 -8.69 -10.45 13.81
C GLU A 44 -10.06 -9.78 14.01
N ARG A 45 -10.57 -9.11 12.97
CA ARG A 45 -11.78 -8.27 13.02
C ARG A 45 -12.61 -8.41 11.73
N PRO A 46 -13.08 -9.61 11.37
CA PRO A 46 -13.72 -9.89 10.08
C PRO A 46 -14.96 -9.01 9.83
N ASP A 47 -15.80 -8.84 10.84
CA ASP A 47 -17.10 -8.16 10.72
C ASP A 47 -17.03 -6.64 10.97
N LYS A 48 -15.84 -6.12 11.33
CA LYS A 48 -15.68 -4.69 11.51
C LYS A 48 -15.73 -3.97 10.17
N VAL A 49 -16.48 -2.86 10.11
CA VAL A 49 -16.53 -2.00 8.92
C VAL A 49 -15.15 -1.42 8.62
N ALA A 50 -14.65 -1.69 7.43
CA ALA A 50 -13.38 -1.20 6.92
C ALA A 50 -13.55 0.06 6.09
N THR A 51 -14.64 0.15 5.29
CA THR A 51 -14.94 1.31 4.47
C THR A 51 -16.43 1.65 4.53
N GLN A 52 -16.72 2.95 4.46
CA GLN A 52 -18.08 3.47 4.30
C GLN A 52 -18.07 4.53 3.20
N PHE A 53 -18.95 4.37 2.20
CA PHE A 53 -19.01 5.26 1.05
C PHE A 53 -20.43 5.32 0.49
N LEU A 54 -21.01 6.49 0.39
CA LEU A 54 -22.38 6.72 -0.11
C LEU A 54 -23.43 5.79 0.52
N GLY A 55 -23.33 5.54 1.81
CA GLY A 55 -24.25 4.66 2.56
C GLY A 55 -23.93 3.17 2.48
N ALA A 56 -23.08 2.74 1.55
CA ALA A 56 -22.60 1.36 1.47
C ALA A 56 -21.41 1.13 2.39
N GLN A 57 -21.32 -0.06 2.97
CA GLN A 57 -20.24 -0.47 3.85
C GLN A 57 -19.60 -1.74 3.34
N LEU A 58 -18.28 -1.88 3.58
CA LEU A 58 -17.56 -3.15 3.43
C LEU A 58 -16.87 -3.47 4.75
N THR A 59 -16.98 -4.70 5.18
CA THR A 59 -16.20 -5.22 6.31
C THR A 59 -14.77 -5.53 5.88
N TYR A 60 -13.86 -5.75 6.84
CA TYR A 60 -12.49 -6.17 6.55
C TYR A 60 -12.44 -7.51 5.81
N LEU A 61 -13.33 -8.45 6.15
CA LEU A 61 -13.39 -9.74 5.47
C LEU A 61 -13.86 -9.60 4.02
N GLU A 62 -14.89 -8.78 3.77
CA GLU A 62 -15.37 -8.51 2.42
C GLU A 62 -14.33 -7.78 1.57
N LEU A 63 -13.66 -6.77 2.13
CA LEU A 63 -12.59 -6.04 1.46
C LEU A 63 -11.46 -6.99 1.06
N LYS A 64 -11.03 -7.85 1.99
CA LYS A 64 -10.01 -8.88 1.72
C LYS A 64 -10.43 -9.83 0.59
N ARG A 65 -11.65 -10.39 0.66
CA ARG A 65 -12.16 -11.31 -0.37
C ARG A 65 -12.19 -10.67 -1.76
N ARG A 66 -12.64 -9.41 -1.85
CA ARG A 66 -12.66 -8.65 -3.12
C ARG A 66 -11.26 -8.37 -3.64
N SER A 67 -10.32 -8.02 -2.76
CA SER A 67 -8.92 -7.80 -3.13
C SER A 67 -8.23 -9.08 -3.59
N ASP A 68 -8.49 -10.21 -2.92
CA ASP A 68 -7.94 -11.52 -3.32
C ASP A 68 -8.51 -11.97 -4.69
N ALA A 69 -9.81 -11.77 -4.93
CA ALA A 69 -10.44 -12.09 -6.21
C ALA A 69 -9.86 -11.23 -7.36
N LEU A 70 -9.64 -9.94 -7.10
CA LEU A 70 -8.99 -9.08 -8.09
C LEU A 70 -7.54 -9.48 -8.33
N ALA A 71 -6.79 -9.86 -7.29
CA ALA A 71 -5.43 -10.36 -7.45
C ALA A 71 -5.40 -11.61 -8.35
N ALA A 72 -6.33 -12.55 -8.14
CA ALA A 72 -6.44 -13.75 -8.98
C ALA A 72 -6.72 -13.38 -10.45
N ALA A 73 -7.69 -12.49 -10.70
CA ALA A 73 -8.01 -12.04 -12.06
C ALA A 73 -6.82 -11.32 -12.74
N LEU A 74 -6.09 -10.49 -12.01
CA LEU A 74 -4.90 -9.83 -12.55
C LEU A 74 -3.78 -10.84 -12.87
N ALA A 75 -3.62 -11.88 -12.04
CA ALA A 75 -2.66 -12.96 -12.31
C ALA A 75 -3.02 -13.74 -13.59
N GLU A 76 -4.33 -14.02 -13.81
CA GLU A 76 -4.82 -14.66 -15.04
C GLU A 76 -4.57 -13.79 -16.29
N LEU A 77 -4.57 -12.46 -16.13
CA LEU A 77 -4.21 -11.49 -17.18
C LEU A 77 -2.68 -11.38 -17.38
N GLY A 78 -1.88 -12.13 -16.62
CA GLY A 78 -0.43 -12.17 -16.78
C GLY A 78 0.34 -11.16 -15.93
N VAL A 79 -0.31 -10.46 -14.98
CA VAL A 79 0.38 -9.55 -14.05
C VAL A 79 1.22 -10.35 -13.07
N VAL A 80 2.52 -10.04 -12.98
CA VAL A 80 3.47 -10.70 -12.11
C VAL A 80 4.12 -9.73 -11.12
N LYS A 81 4.83 -10.28 -10.14
CA LYS A 81 5.58 -9.49 -9.15
C LYS A 81 6.54 -8.51 -9.83
N GLY A 82 6.46 -7.25 -9.43
CA GLY A 82 7.30 -6.15 -9.94
C GLY A 82 6.67 -5.38 -11.10
N ASP A 83 5.58 -5.87 -11.70
CA ASP A 83 4.84 -5.13 -12.71
C ASP A 83 4.21 -3.85 -12.13
N ARG A 84 4.03 -2.86 -12.97
CA ARG A 84 3.40 -1.60 -12.60
C ARG A 84 1.95 -1.60 -13.06
N VAL A 85 1.03 -1.49 -12.10
CA VAL A 85 -0.42 -1.43 -12.36
C VAL A 85 -0.94 -0.04 -12.07
N GLY A 86 -1.41 0.65 -13.10
CA GLY A 86 -2.01 1.97 -12.98
C GLY A 86 -3.43 1.89 -12.40
N ILE A 87 -3.71 2.63 -11.32
CA ILE A 87 -5.05 2.77 -10.75
C ILE A 87 -5.54 4.18 -11.05
N PHE A 88 -6.52 4.26 -11.96
CA PHE A 88 -7.17 5.50 -12.40
C PHE A 88 -8.58 5.58 -11.79
N LEU A 89 -8.63 5.78 -10.47
CA LEU A 89 -9.87 5.85 -9.69
C LEU A 89 -9.83 7.02 -8.70
N PRO A 90 -10.99 7.62 -8.41
CA PRO A 90 -11.12 8.58 -7.32
C PRO A 90 -11.04 7.86 -5.95
N ASN A 91 -11.15 8.63 -4.86
CA ASN A 91 -11.23 8.08 -3.52
C ASN A 91 -12.57 7.34 -3.32
N CYS A 92 -12.55 6.04 -3.52
CA CYS A 92 -13.70 5.14 -3.40
C CYS A 92 -13.26 3.76 -2.89
N PRO A 93 -14.17 2.92 -2.40
CA PRO A 93 -13.82 1.58 -1.92
C PRO A 93 -13.14 0.69 -2.97
N GLN A 94 -13.50 0.86 -4.25
CA GLN A 94 -12.90 0.15 -5.38
C GLN A 94 -11.40 0.43 -5.50
N TYR A 95 -10.97 1.67 -5.20
CA TYR A 95 -9.56 2.01 -5.15
C TYR A 95 -8.81 1.16 -4.10
N ILE A 96 -9.39 0.99 -2.92
CA ILE A 96 -8.77 0.22 -1.84
C ILE A 96 -8.68 -1.26 -2.24
N VAL A 97 -9.75 -1.80 -2.82
CA VAL A 97 -9.77 -3.18 -3.37
C VAL A 97 -8.66 -3.35 -4.42
N ALA A 98 -8.53 -2.40 -5.35
CA ALA A 98 -7.53 -2.43 -6.42
C ALA A 98 -6.10 -2.35 -5.84
N ALA A 99 -5.85 -1.42 -4.93
CA ALA A 99 -4.54 -1.25 -4.32
C ALA A 99 -4.08 -2.51 -3.59
N PHE A 100 -4.92 -3.10 -2.73
CA PHE A 100 -4.58 -4.33 -2.02
C PHE A 100 -4.49 -5.55 -2.94
N GLY A 101 -5.31 -5.63 -4.00
CA GLY A 101 -5.22 -6.67 -5.01
C GLY A 101 -3.87 -6.66 -5.75
N VAL A 102 -3.42 -5.48 -6.19
CA VAL A 102 -2.11 -5.30 -6.83
C VAL A 102 -0.96 -5.62 -5.87
N LEU A 103 -1.02 -5.11 -4.64
CA LEU A 103 0.00 -5.37 -3.61
C LEU A 103 0.08 -6.86 -3.24
N ARG A 104 -1.04 -7.58 -3.29
CA ARG A 104 -1.10 -9.01 -3.01
C ARG A 104 -0.27 -9.84 -3.98
N LEU A 105 -0.18 -9.41 -5.24
CA LEU A 105 0.67 -10.02 -6.27
C LEU A 105 2.15 -9.63 -6.13
N GLY A 106 2.47 -8.68 -5.27
CA GLY A 106 3.79 -8.06 -5.21
C GLY A 106 4.08 -7.13 -6.38
N ALA A 107 3.03 -6.70 -7.08
CA ALA A 107 3.11 -5.69 -8.12
C ALA A 107 3.14 -4.28 -7.53
N VAL A 108 3.50 -3.29 -8.32
CA VAL A 108 3.68 -1.89 -7.94
C VAL A 108 2.41 -1.12 -8.26
N VAL A 109 1.82 -0.47 -7.26
CA VAL A 109 0.68 0.44 -7.45
C VAL A 109 1.18 1.77 -8.00
N VAL A 110 0.61 2.20 -9.13
CA VAL A 110 0.83 3.52 -9.72
C VAL A 110 -0.47 4.31 -9.66
N ASN A 111 -0.51 5.34 -8.82
CA ASN A 111 -1.69 6.18 -8.67
C ASN A 111 -1.78 7.19 -9.80
N ILE A 112 -2.91 7.22 -10.50
CA ILE A 112 -3.20 8.17 -11.56
C ILE A 112 -4.42 8.99 -11.15
N ASN A 113 -4.24 10.30 -11.06
CA ASN A 113 -5.36 11.17 -10.67
C ASN A 113 -6.39 11.25 -11.80
N PRO A 114 -7.67 10.88 -11.57
CA PRO A 114 -8.71 10.94 -12.58
C PRO A 114 -9.07 12.36 -13.03
N SER A 115 -8.60 13.39 -12.32
CA SER A 115 -8.79 14.80 -12.70
C SER A 115 -7.71 15.31 -13.67
N TYR A 116 -6.71 14.51 -14.04
CA TYR A 116 -5.72 14.93 -15.02
C TYR A 116 -6.36 15.03 -16.40
N THR A 117 -6.21 16.19 -17.03
CA THR A 117 -6.59 16.45 -18.42
C THR A 117 -5.38 16.30 -19.34
N PRO A 118 -5.58 15.83 -20.58
CA PRO A 118 -4.53 15.88 -21.59
C PRO A 118 -4.09 17.34 -21.80
N ARG A 119 -2.79 17.56 -21.92
CA ARG A 119 -2.24 18.84 -22.32
C ARG A 119 -2.18 18.92 -23.83
#